data_369a7e27c95d27cd2ba8f252c06f21a9
#
_entry.id   369a7e27c95d27cd2ba8f252c06f21a9
#
_cell.length_a   1.000
_cell.length_b   1.000
_cell.length_c   1.000
_cell.angle_alpha   90.00
_cell.angle_beta   90.00
_cell.angle_gamma   90.00
#
_symmetry.space_group_name_H-M   'P 1'
#
loop_
_entity.id
_entity.type
_entity.pdbx_description
1 polymer ?
#
loop_
_entity_poly.entity_id
_entity_poly.type
_entity_poly.pdbx_seq_one_letter_code
_entity_poly.pdbx_strand_id
1 'polypeptide(L)'
;MCGISGFIGNKKYFPNKKKIHQCINLMKRRGPDNQSFKKFEKKISYLLCSSRLSIIDINERSNQPLEDENGVLVFNGEIYNYLEIKNELKKKGIKFKTNSDTEVLLKFLNHEGEENLFKLDGMWAFAYFSKRRDKLILSRDKFGEKPLFYYHNVKKGILFFGSNINYIKKLSDKKIDINQDKILNFLRNNFRGVFFNNTTFHKDIYFLNPGTNLIINKNLVIKKKRYWVKSKYNPTIKDFKFASKKLKVKVKNEFLKSFRSDTKVAFLLSGGIDSSVILSISKNIKNKKKFYSIKTKSKKYDESKNINTLIKKF
;
A
#
# COMPACT_ATOMS: atom_id res chain seq x y z
N MET A 1 -8.20 5.79 3.58
CA MET A 1 -7.21 4.91 2.88
C MET A 1 -7.91 4.25 1.71
N CYS A 2 -7.25 4.16 0.56
CA CYS A 2 -7.80 3.43 -0.58
C CYS A 2 -8.02 1.94 -0.30
N GLY A 3 -8.75 1.26 -1.16
CA GLY A 3 -8.90 -0.18 -1.18
C GLY A 3 -8.76 -0.73 -2.58
N ILE A 4 -8.12 -1.87 -2.72
CA ILE A 4 -8.04 -2.62 -3.97
C ILE A 4 -8.56 -4.03 -3.79
N SER A 5 -9.10 -4.60 -4.85
CA SER A 5 -9.49 -6.01 -4.91
C SER A 5 -9.53 -6.49 -6.36
N GLY A 6 -9.58 -7.79 -6.58
CA GLY A 6 -9.73 -8.30 -7.93
C GLY A 6 -9.61 -9.81 -8.05
N PHE A 7 -9.60 -10.21 -9.32
CA PHE A 7 -9.56 -11.61 -9.74
C PHE A 7 -8.71 -11.76 -10.99
N ILE A 8 -8.04 -12.88 -11.11
CA ILE A 8 -7.44 -13.39 -12.33
C ILE A 8 -7.66 -14.90 -12.40
N GLY A 9 -8.08 -15.39 -13.55
CA GLY A 9 -8.25 -16.83 -13.73
C GLY A 9 -9.22 -17.26 -14.83
N ASN A 10 -9.60 -18.53 -14.76
CA ASN A 10 -10.52 -19.14 -15.71
C ASN A 10 -11.88 -18.44 -15.66
N LYS A 11 -12.44 -18.10 -16.82
CA LYS A 11 -13.74 -17.42 -17.02
C LYS A 11 -14.90 -18.08 -16.27
N LYS A 12 -14.90 -19.40 -16.17
CA LYS A 12 -15.93 -20.18 -15.43
C LYS A 12 -16.11 -19.70 -13.99
N TYR A 13 -15.05 -19.19 -13.36
CA TYR A 13 -15.04 -18.74 -11.96
C TYR A 13 -15.08 -17.23 -11.80
N PHE A 14 -15.32 -16.49 -12.91
CA PHE A 14 -15.39 -15.04 -12.86
C PHE A 14 -16.56 -14.57 -11.97
N PRO A 15 -16.33 -13.62 -11.03
CA PRO A 15 -17.39 -13.12 -10.17
C PRO A 15 -18.52 -12.48 -10.97
N ASN A 16 -19.77 -12.82 -10.67
CA ASN A 16 -20.90 -12.17 -11.31
C ASN A 16 -21.07 -10.71 -10.89
N LYS A 17 -21.87 -9.94 -11.63
CA LYS A 17 -22.09 -8.50 -11.42
C LYS A 17 -22.52 -8.18 -9.98
N LYS A 18 -23.42 -8.99 -9.40
CA LYS A 18 -23.92 -8.82 -8.02
C LYS A 18 -22.77 -8.88 -7.00
N LYS A 19 -21.88 -9.88 -7.09
CA LYS A 19 -20.72 -10.03 -6.20
C LYS A 19 -19.74 -8.87 -6.34
N ILE A 20 -19.46 -8.42 -7.57
CA ILE A 20 -18.58 -7.26 -7.82
C ILE A 20 -19.14 -6.02 -7.13
N HIS A 21 -20.42 -5.70 -7.34
CA HIS A 21 -21.04 -4.54 -6.69
C HIS A 21 -21.05 -4.64 -5.16
N GLN A 22 -21.34 -5.83 -4.61
CA GLN A 22 -21.28 -6.04 -3.17
C GLN A 22 -19.86 -5.86 -2.62
N CYS A 23 -18.84 -6.32 -3.33
CA CYS A 23 -17.45 -6.11 -2.94
C CYS A 23 -17.09 -4.62 -2.94
N ILE A 24 -17.44 -3.89 -4.01
CA ILE A 24 -17.20 -2.45 -4.14
C ILE A 24 -17.89 -1.67 -3.02
N ASN A 25 -19.13 -2.02 -2.67
CA ASN A 25 -19.82 -1.40 -1.54
C ASN A 25 -19.09 -1.61 -0.20
N LEU A 26 -18.52 -2.79 0.03
CA LEU A 26 -17.66 -3.01 1.20
C LEU A 26 -16.39 -2.16 1.16
N MET A 27 -15.84 -1.93 -0.02
CA MET A 27 -14.62 -1.15 -0.22
C MET A 27 -14.85 0.36 0.04
N LYS A 28 -16.07 0.87 -0.10
CA LYS A 28 -16.43 2.28 0.11
C LYS A 28 -15.98 2.81 1.48
N ARG A 29 -15.98 1.97 2.52
CA ARG A 29 -15.52 2.34 3.86
C ARG A 29 -14.04 2.74 3.90
N ARG A 30 -13.22 2.29 2.95
CA ARG A 30 -11.80 2.66 2.85
C ARG A 30 -11.56 3.84 1.92
N GLY A 31 -12.30 3.93 0.83
CA GLY A 31 -12.16 4.98 -0.17
C GLY A 31 -13.53 5.52 -0.58
N PRO A 32 -14.06 6.53 0.12
CA PRO A 32 -15.42 7.02 -0.09
C PRO A 32 -15.57 7.88 -1.35
N ASP A 33 -14.48 8.45 -1.89
CA ASP A 33 -14.55 9.50 -2.91
C ASP A 33 -14.88 8.95 -4.30
N ASN A 34 -14.32 7.77 -4.65
CA ASN A 34 -14.64 7.10 -5.90
C ASN A 34 -14.56 5.57 -5.75
N GLN A 35 -15.49 4.86 -6.38
CA GLN A 35 -15.50 3.41 -6.46
C GLN A 35 -15.70 2.98 -7.90
N SER A 36 -14.81 2.17 -8.41
CA SER A 36 -14.84 1.72 -9.79
C SER A 36 -14.19 0.34 -9.98
N PHE A 37 -14.49 -0.28 -11.12
CA PHE A 37 -13.81 -1.51 -11.51
C PHE A 37 -13.62 -1.57 -13.02
N LYS A 38 -12.62 -2.34 -13.42
CA LYS A 38 -12.41 -2.73 -14.81
C LYS A 38 -12.37 -4.24 -14.93
N LYS A 39 -13.11 -4.78 -15.87
CA LYS A 39 -13.05 -6.18 -16.29
C LYS A 39 -12.55 -6.25 -17.71
N PHE A 40 -11.77 -7.25 -18.02
CA PHE A 40 -11.35 -7.56 -19.38
C PHE A 40 -11.04 -9.04 -19.51
N GLU A 41 -11.21 -9.54 -20.72
CA GLU A 41 -11.05 -10.94 -21.06
C GLU A 41 -10.00 -11.06 -22.16
N LYS A 42 -9.13 -12.04 -21.99
CA LYS A 42 -8.19 -12.54 -22.99
C LYS A 42 -8.27 -14.07 -22.95
N LYS A 43 -7.15 -14.78 -22.99
CA LYS A 43 -7.10 -16.23 -22.69
C LYS A 43 -7.70 -16.56 -21.31
N ILE A 44 -7.55 -15.65 -20.36
CA ILE A 44 -8.12 -15.69 -19.00
C ILE A 44 -8.83 -14.37 -18.71
N SER A 45 -9.64 -14.36 -17.66
CA SER A 45 -10.41 -13.19 -17.25
C SER A 45 -9.75 -12.44 -16.10
N TYR A 46 -9.86 -11.12 -16.12
CA TYR A 46 -9.30 -10.19 -15.15
C TYR A 46 -10.37 -9.26 -14.60
N LEU A 47 -10.29 -9.01 -13.31
CA LEU A 47 -11.07 -8.00 -12.60
C LEU A 47 -10.15 -7.17 -11.73
N LEU A 48 -10.19 -5.86 -11.88
CA LEU A 48 -9.48 -4.91 -11.02
C LEU A 48 -10.51 -3.95 -10.44
N CYS A 49 -10.66 -3.93 -9.10
CA CYS A 49 -11.57 -3.06 -8.38
C CYS A 49 -10.78 -2.08 -7.50
N SER A 50 -11.24 -0.85 -7.42
CA SER A 50 -10.66 0.18 -6.57
C SER A 50 -11.73 0.94 -5.79
N SER A 51 -11.35 1.41 -4.61
CA SER A 51 -12.02 2.48 -3.88
C SER A 51 -10.98 3.52 -3.49
N ARG A 52 -11.22 4.78 -3.87
CA ARG A 52 -10.26 5.87 -3.73
C ARG A 52 -10.60 6.76 -2.56
N LEU A 53 -9.59 7.07 -1.74
CA LEU A 53 -9.53 8.25 -0.88
C LEU A 53 -8.53 9.21 -1.54
N SER A 54 -9.01 10.35 -2.02
CA SER A 54 -8.23 11.31 -2.82
C SER A 54 -7.32 12.13 -1.91
N ILE A 55 -6.00 11.95 -2.02
CA ILE A 55 -4.99 12.65 -1.23
C ILE A 55 -4.07 13.46 -2.14
N ILE A 56 -3.61 12.89 -3.25
CA ILE A 56 -2.79 13.54 -4.27
C ILE A 56 -3.59 13.57 -5.58
N ASP A 57 -3.64 14.73 -6.24
CA ASP A 57 -4.47 15.06 -7.40
C ASP A 57 -5.94 14.65 -7.18
N ILE A 58 -6.67 15.47 -6.45
CA ILE A 58 -8.07 15.20 -6.05
C ILE A 58 -9.07 15.15 -7.22
N ASN A 59 -8.63 15.46 -8.45
CA ASN A 59 -9.47 15.45 -9.64
C ASN A 59 -9.88 14.02 -10.06
N GLU A 60 -11.02 13.92 -10.73
CA GLU A 60 -11.56 12.66 -11.25
C GLU A 60 -10.66 11.98 -12.29
N ARG A 61 -9.86 12.75 -13.03
CA ARG A 61 -8.86 12.23 -13.99
C ARG A 61 -7.84 11.26 -13.36
N SER A 62 -7.68 11.33 -12.04
CA SER A 62 -6.81 10.46 -11.26
C SER A 62 -7.55 9.28 -10.59
N ASN A 63 -8.84 9.08 -10.95
CA ASN A 63 -9.60 7.94 -10.47
C ASN A 63 -9.03 6.63 -11.00
N GLN A 64 -9.26 5.56 -10.23
CA GLN A 64 -8.75 4.23 -10.52
C GLN A 64 -9.93 3.28 -10.81
N PRO A 65 -9.72 2.21 -11.61
CA PRO A 65 -8.47 1.77 -12.24
C PRO A 65 -7.92 2.78 -13.24
N LEU A 66 -6.65 3.18 -13.08
CA LEU A 66 -5.97 4.06 -14.04
C LEU A 66 -5.39 3.24 -15.18
N GLU A 67 -5.61 3.69 -16.42
CA GLU A 67 -5.25 2.94 -17.61
C GLU A 67 -4.54 3.81 -18.64
N ASP A 68 -3.59 3.19 -19.33
CA ASP A 68 -3.04 3.70 -20.58
C ASP A 68 -2.90 2.58 -21.63
N GLU A 69 -2.22 2.87 -22.74
CA GLU A 69 -1.99 1.90 -23.82
C GLU A 69 -1.22 0.65 -23.36
N ASN A 70 -0.37 0.76 -22.34
CA ASN A 70 0.54 -0.29 -21.89
C ASN A 70 0.04 -1.08 -20.66
N GLY A 71 -0.86 -0.50 -19.86
CA GLY A 71 -1.30 -1.17 -18.65
C GLY A 71 -2.53 -0.62 -17.95
N VAL A 72 -2.99 -1.35 -16.93
CA VAL A 72 -4.07 -0.98 -16.03
C VAL A 72 -3.60 -1.14 -14.59
N LEU A 73 -3.80 -0.13 -13.75
CA LEU A 73 -3.34 -0.08 -12.37
C LEU A 73 -4.47 0.20 -11.39
N VAL A 74 -4.51 -0.56 -10.30
CA VAL A 74 -5.23 -0.21 -9.07
C VAL A 74 -4.24 -0.16 -7.91
N PHE A 75 -4.30 0.89 -7.10
CA PHE A 75 -3.27 1.25 -6.16
C PHE A 75 -3.87 1.75 -4.83
N ASN A 76 -3.41 1.19 -3.73
CA ASN A 76 -3.68 1.62 -2.38
C ASN A 76 -2.36 2.01 -1.73
N GLY A 77 -2.04 3.30 -1.70
CA GLY A 77 -0.77 3.77 -1.15
C GLY A 77 -0.47 5.21 -1.49
N GLU A 78 0.77 5.58 -1.29
CA GLU A 78 1.38 6.85 -1.67
C GLU A 78 2.85 6.62 -2.02
N ILE A 79 3.30 7.20 -3.15
CA ILE A 79 4.71 7.19 -3.55
C ILE A 79 5.30 8.54 -3.16
N TYR A 80 6.05 8.59 -2.08
CA TYR A 80 6.55 9.85 -1.50
C TYR A 80 7.53 10.59 -2.41
N ASN A 81 8.34 9.86 -3.17
CA ASN A 81 9.29 10.43 -4.14
C ASN A 81 8.72 10.53 -5.55
N TYR A 82 7.38 10.62 -5.71
CA TYR A 82 6.75 10.64 -7.03
C TYR A 82 7.16 11.85 -7.89
N LEU A 83 7.46 12.99 -7.31
CA LEU A 83 7.90 14.18 -8.06
C LEU A 83 9.28 13.98 -8.68
N GLU A 84 10.21 13.39 -7.93
CA GLU A 84 11.56 13.05 -8.38
C GLU A 84 11.48 12.02 -9.52
N ILE A 85 10.72 10.95 -9.33
CA ILE A 85 10.49 9.92 -10.36
C ILE A 85 9.79 10.51 -11.60
N LYS A 86 8.79 11.39 -11.42
CA LYS A 86 8.12 12.09 -12.52
C LYS A 86 9.10 12.89 -13.33
N ASN A 87 10.02 13.60 -12.69
CA ASN A 87 11.03 14.40 -13.36
C ASN A 87 12.04 13.53 -14.14
N GLU A 88 12.47 12.40 -13.58
CA GLU A 88 13.34 11.45 -14.28
C GLU A 88 12.66 10.89 -15.54
N LEU A 89 11.38 10.50 -15.42
CA LEU A 89 10.60 9.98 -16.53
C LEU A 89 10.34 11.06 -17.62
N LYS A 90 10.10 12.32 -17.21
CA LYS A 90 9.99 13.45 -18.16
C LYS A 90 11.27 13.68 -18.96
N LYS A 91 12.44 13.57 -18.34
CA LYS A 91 13.74 13.65 -19.04
C LYS A 91 13.90 12.56 -20.11
N LYS A 92 13.20 11.43 -19.96
CA LYS A 92 13.12 10.35 -20.96
C LYS A 92 12.01 10.56 -22.01
N GLY A 93 11.38 11.74 -22.06
CA GLY A 93 10.32 12.08 -23.02
C GLY A 93 8.92 11.60 -22.64
N ILE A 94 8.70 11.06 -21.42
CA ILE A 94 7.41 10.52 -21.02
C ILE A 94 6.47 11.66 -20.62
N LYS A 95 5.28 11.70 -21.24
CA LYS A 95 4.23 12.69 -20.98
C LYS A 95 3.27 12.22 -19.88
N PHE A 96 2.79 13.17 -19.09
CA PHE A 96 1.83 12.96 -17.99
C PHE A 96 0.58 13.79 -18.21
N LYS A 97 -0.59 13.19 -17.88
CA LYS A 97 -1.91 13.84 -17.98
C LYS A 97 -2.40 14.35 -16.61
N THR A 98 -1.86 13.80 -15.52
CA THR A 98 -2.28 14.10 -14.15
C THR A 98 -1.09 14.54 -13.30
N ASN A 99 -1.38 14.96 -12.07
CA ASN A 99 -0.36 15.23 -11.06
C ASN A 99 -0.29 14.13 -10.00
N SER A 100 -0.99 13.01 -10.21
CA SER A 100 -1.09 11.93 -9.23
C SER A 100 0.17 11.07 -9.22
N ASP A 101 0.51 10.58 -8.04
CA ASP A 101 1.50 9.53 -7.85
C ASP A 101 1.08 8.20 -8.49
N THR A 102 -0.23 7.97 -8.63
CA THR A 102 -0.80 6.81 -9.33
C THR A 102 -0.37 6.76 -10.80
N GLU A 103 -0.44 7.90 -11.53
CA GLU A 103 0.04 7.94 -12.91
C GLU A 103 1.55 7.78 -12.99
N VAL A 104 2.28 8.37 -12.04
CA VAL A 104 3.73 8.20 -11.97
C VAL A 104 4.09 6.72 -11.77
N LEU A 105 3.39 6.01 -10.88
CA LEU A 105 3.59 4.58 -10.69
C LEU A 105 3.25 3.77 -11.95
N LEU A 106 2.15 4.08 -12.65
CA LEU A 106 1.77 3.42 -13.89
C LEU A 106 2.86 3.59 -14.96
N LYS A 107 3.31 4.83 -15.19
CA LYS A 107 4.36 5.12 -16.17
C LYS A 107 5.71 4.50 -15.77
N PHE A 108 6.05 4.52 -14.49
CA PHE A 108 7.24 3.85 -13.96
C PHE A 108 7.22 2.34 -14.26
N LEU A 109 6.11 1.65 -13.97
CA LEU A 109 5.97 0.22 -14.25
C LEU A 109 6.03 -0.12 -15.74
N ASN A 110 5.50 0.75 -16.60
CA ASN A 110 5.56 0.59 -18.05
C ASN A 110 6.99 0.66 -18.60
N HIS A 111 7.82 1.54 -18.06
CA HIS A 111 9.15 1.88 -18.61
C HIS A 111 10.30 1.23 -17.84
N GLU A 112 10.26 1.23 -16.50
CA GLU A 112 11.33 0.70 -15.66
C GLU A 112 11.09 -0.76 -15.25
N GLY A 113 9.83 -1.21 -15.23
CA GLY A 113 9.45 -2.56 -14.81
C GLY A 113 9.35 -2.74 -13.29
N GLU A 114 8.79 -3.89 -12.91
CA GLU A 114 8.55 -4.26 -11.51
C GLU A 114 9.83 -4.62 -10.74
N GLU A 115 10.90 -4.89 -11.41
CA GLU A 115 12.22 -5.17 -10.83
C GLU A 115 12.88 -3.93 -10.23
N ASN A 116 12.51 -2.73 -10.70
CA ASN A 116 13.07 -1.45 -10.25
C ASN A 116 12.28 -0.79 -9.12
N LEU A 117 11.25 -1.46 -8.57
CA LEU A 117 10.42 -0.93 -7.46
C LEU A 117 11.24 -0.53 -6.21
N PHE A 118 12.45 -1.04 -6.05
CA PHE A 118 13.35 -0.62 -4.97
C PHE A 118 13.73 0.87 -5.01
N LYS A 119 13.60 1.53 -6.18
CA LYS A 119 13.84 2.98 -6.37
C LYS A 119 12.72 3.85 -5.79
N LEU A 120 11.52 3.28 -5.60
CA LEU A 120 10.38 4.01 -5.06
C LEU A 120 10.46 4.09 -3.54
N ASP A 121 10.14 5.27 -2.99
CA ASP A 121 9.93 5.48 -1.56
C ASP A 121 8.46 5.74 -1.32
N GLY A 122 7.88 5.04 -0.33
CA GLY A 122 6.47 5.14 -0.05
C GLY A 122 5.89 3.86 0.54
N MET A 123 4.58 3.83 0.64
CA MET A 123 3.80 2.72 1.15
C MET A 123 2.78 2.30 0.10
N TRP A 124 2.72 1.00 -0.24
CA TRP A 124 1.82 0.54 -1.29
C TRP A 124 1.36 -0.90 -1.20
N ALA A 125 0.17 -1.10 -1.72
CA ALA A 125 -0.32 -2.36 -2.27
C ALA A 125 -0.95 -2.05 -3.62
N PHE A 126 -0.52 -2.70 -4.69
CA PHE A 126 -1.10 -2.49 -6.00
C PHE A 126 -1.31 -3.79 -6.78
N ALA A 127 -2.21 -3.71 -7.76
CA ALA A 127 -2.32 -4.69 -8.83
C ALA A 127 -2.14 -3.96 -10.17
N TYR A 128 -1.15 -4.37 -10.94
CA TYR A 128 -0.84 -3.84 -12.25
C TYR A 128 -0.93 -4.92 -13.30
N PHE A 129 -1.79 -4.72 -14.29
CA PHE A 129 -1.86 -5.56 -15.48
C PHE A 129 -1.06 -4.94 -16.61
N SER A 130 0.01 -5.60 -17.02
CA SER A 130 0.79 -5.24 -18.21
C SER A 130 0.14 -5.80 -19.45
N LYS A 131 -0.40 -4.95 -20.32
CA LYS A 131 -1.00 -5.36 -21.60
C LYS A 131 0.04 -5.91 -22.57
N ARG A 132 1.26 -5.33 -22.56
CA ARG A 132 2.38 -5.74 -23.41
C ARG A 132 2.92 -7.13 -23.04
N ARG A 133 3.06 -7.41 -21.73
CA ARG A 133 3.67 -8.66 -21.24
C ARG A 133 2.61 -9.70 -20.87
N ASP A 134 1.32 -9.38 -20.98
CA ASP A 134 0.16 -10.21 -20.64
C ASP A 134 0.32 -10.89 -19.26
N LYS A 135 0.62 -10.08 -18.24
CA LYS A 135 0.82 -10.54 -16.88
C LYS A 135 0.20 -9.57 -15.86
N LEU A 136 -0.30 -10.13 -14.77
CA LEU A 136 -0.72 -9.38 -13.59
C LEU A 136 0.39 -9.41 -12.54
N ILE A 137 0.68 -8.25 -11.95
CA ILE A 137 1.64 -8.09 -10.87
C ILE A 137 0.91 -7.55 -9.65
N LEU A 138 0.96 -8.31 -8.55
CA LEU A 138 0.59 -7.83 -7.24
C LEU A 138 1.86 -7.47 -6.49
N SER A 139 1.94 -6.28 -5.93
CA SER A 139 3.13 -5.81 -5.22
C SER A 139 2.76 -5.23 -3.86
N ARG A 140 3.64 -5.43 -2.90
CA ARG A 140 3.53 -4.85 -1.56
C ARG A 140 4.82 -4.11 -1.21
N ASP A 141 4.69 -2.96 -0.55
CA ASP A 141 5.79 -2.08 -0.18
C ASP A 141 6.89 -2.75 0.67
N LYS A 142 8.02 -2.05 0.81
CA LYS A 142 9.25 -2.54 1.47
C LYS A 142 9.01 -3.05 2.89
N PHE A 143 8.11 -2.40 3.64
CA PHE A 143 7.83 -2.71 5.05
C PHE A 143 6.46 -3.38 5.26
N GLY A 144 5.63 -3.50 4.20
CA GLY A 144 4.30 -4.09 4.28
C GLY A 144 3.27 -3.21 4.99
N GLU A 145 3.41 -1.89 4.89
CA GLU A 145 2.53 -0.92 5.51
C GLU A 145 1.11 -0.99 4.96
N LYS A 146 0.96 -1.23 3.65
CA LYS A 146 -0.36 -1.45 3.06
C LYS A 146 -0.69 -2.94 3.03
N PRO A 147 -1.92 -3.32 3.42
CA PRO A 147 -2.34 -4.73 3.41
C PRO A 147 -2.61 -5.21 2.00
N LEU A 148 -2.15 -6.42 1.69
CA LEU A 148 -2.47 -7.14 0.47
C LEU A 148 -2.57 -8.64 0.75
N PHE A 149 -3.79 -9.15 0.64
CA PHE A 149 -4.12 -10.56 0.82
C PHE A 149 -4.44 -11.20 -0.51
N TYR A 150 -4.23 -12.52 -0.61
CA TYR A 150 -4.61 -13.29 -1.79
C TYR A 150 -5.06 -14.71 -1.39
N TYR A 151 -5.96 -15.25 -2.22
CA TYR A 151 -6.40 -16.64 -2.24
C TYR A 151 -6.07 -17.21 -3.62
N HIS A 152 -5.42 -18.34 -3.65
CA HIS A 152 -5.04 -19.02 -4.89
C HIS A 152 -5.48 -20.48 -4.85
N ASN A 153 -6.14 -20.93 -5.92
CA ASN A 153 -6.45 -22.33 -6.12
C ASN A 153 -5.88 -22.80 -7.46
N VAL A 154 -4.80 -23.59 -7.41
CA VAL A 154 -4.08 -24.06 -8.60
C VAL A 154 -4.98 -24.95 -9.47
N LYS A 155 -5.72 -25.91 -8.86
CA LYS A 155 -6.57 -26.86 -9.60
C LYS A 155 -7.67 -26.15 -10.39
N LYS A 156 -8.21 -25.07 -9.86
CA LYS A 156 -9.24 -24.25 -10.54
C LYS A 156 -8.65 -23.19 -11.46
N GLY A 157 -7.35 -22.92 -11.40
CA GLY A 157 -6.71 -21.85 -12.15
C GLY A 157 -7.31 -20.49 -11.79
N ILE A 158 -7.34 -20.13 -10.50
CA ILE A 158 -7.92 -18.86 -10.02
C ILE A 158 -7.06 -18.23 -8.93
N LEU A 159 -7.02 -16.89 -8.95
CA LEU A 159 -6.49 -16.10 -7.85
C LEU A 159 -7.40 -14.90 -7.57
N PHE A 160 -7.74 -14.69 -6.32
CA PHE A 160 -8.41 -13.50 -5.81
C PHE A 160 -7.46 -12.73 -4.89
N PHE A 161 -7.55 -11.41 -4.91
CA PHE A 161 -6.73 -10.56 -4.05
C PHE A 161 -7.53 -9.39 -3.49
N GLY A 162 -7.01 -8.76 -2.43
CA GLY A 162 -7.63 -7.57 -1.87
C GLY A 162 -6.91 -6.98 -0.67
N SER A 163 -7.18 -5.72 -0.40
CA SER A 163 -6.71 -5.01 0.80
C SER A 163 -7.38 -5.50 2.09
N ASN A 164 -8.44 -6.29 1.98
CA ASN A 164 -9.16 -6.89 3.11
C ASN A 164 -9.64 -8.29 2.72
N ILE A 165 -9.57 -9.22 3.67
CA ILE A 165 -9.99 -10.61 3.47
C ILE A 165 -11.48 -10.71 3.08
N ASN A 166 -12.33 -9.81 3.60
CA ASN A 166 -13.75 -9.81 3.28
C ASN A 166 -14.04 -9.50 1.79
N TYR A 167 -13.14 -8.79 1.10
CA TYR A 167 -13.26 -8.57 -0.34
C TYR A 167 -13.06 -9.87 -1.11
N ILE A 168 -12.06 -10.66 -0.72
CA ILE A 168 -11.79 -11.99 -1.27
C ILE A 168 -12.97 -12.92 -1.02
N LYS A 169 -13.50 -12.96 0.23
CA LYS A 169 -14.68 -13.75 0.60
C LYS A 169 -15.86 -13.42 -0.32
N LYS A 170 -16.11 -12.13 -0.52
CA LYS A 170 -17.27 -11.67 -1.30
C LYS A 170 -17.15 -11.99 -2.79
N LEU A 171 -15.93 -11.88 -3.37
CA LEU A 171 -15.71 -12.19 -4.77
C LEU A 171 -15.67 -13.69 -5.07
N SER A 172 -15.10 -14.51 -4.17
CA SER A 172 -14.81 -15.93 -4.43
C SER A 172 -15.92 -16.88 -4.02
N ASP A 173 -16.93 -16.44 -3.24
CA ASP A 173 -17.91 -17.30 -2.55
C ASP A 173 -17.28 -18.42 -1.71
N LYS A 174 -16.01 -18.32 -1.43
CA LYS A 174 -15.36 -19.34 -0.64
C LYS A 174 -15.88 -19.26 0.79
N LYS A 175 -16.45 -20.36 1.30
CA LYS A 175 -16.58 -20.58 2.73
C LYS A 175 -15.18 -20.72 3.30
N ILE A 176 -14.79 -19.80 4.14
CA ILE A 176 -13.42 -19.70 4.63
C ILE A 176 -13.40 -20.22 6.06
N ASP A 177 -12.68 -21.31 6.24
CA ASP A 177 -12.48 -21.93 7.57
C ASP A 177 -11.45 -21.16 8.38
N ILE A 178 -11.56 -21.29 9.69
CA ILE A 178 -10.61 -20.71 10.63
C ILE A 178 -9.31 -21.52 10.62
N ASN A 179 -8.18 -20.82 10.63
CA ASN A 179 -6.86 -21.40 10.79
C ASN A 179 -6.51 -21.51 12.29
N GLN A 180 -6.82 -22.65 12.88
CA GLN A 180 -6.61 -22.89 14.32
C GLN A 180 -5.13 -22.77 14.71
N ASP A 181 -4.21 -23.28 13.90
CA ASP A 181 -2.77 -23.19 14.17
C ASP A 181 -2.30 -21.73 14.26
N LYS A 182 -2.87 -20.87 13.40
CA LYS A 182 -2.56 -19.44 13.44
C LYS A 182 -3.09 -18.77 14.70
N ILE A 183 -4.28 -19.17 15.16
CA ILE A 183 -4.85 -18.69 16.44
C ILE A 183 -3.99 -19.13 17.60
N LEU A 184 -3.64 -20.41 17.68
CA LEU A 184 -2.76 -20.93 18.74
C LEU A 184 -1.41 -20.22 18.77
N ASN A 185 -0.85 -19.97 17.60
CA ASN A 185 0.42 -19.23 17.47
C ASN A 185 0.28 -17.77 17.97
N PHE A 186 -0.83 -17.12 17.66
CA PHE A 186 -1.13 -15.78 18.17
C PHE A 186 -1.31 -15.78 19.71
N LEU A 187 -2.03 -16.74 20.25
CA LEU A 187 -2.25 -16.83 21.71
C LEU A 187 -0.94 -17.09 22.47
N ARG A 188 -0.01 -17.87 21.90
CA ARG A 188 1.29 -18.16 22.51
C ARG A 188 2.29 -16.99 22.38
N ASN A 189 2.29 -16.28 21.25
CA ASN A 189 3.33 -15.32 20.89
C ASN A 189 2.80 -13.89 20.72
N ASN A 190 1.55 -13.62 21.08
CA ASN A 190 0.86 -12.33 20.90
C ASN A 190 0.98 -11.83 19.45
N PHE A 191 1.16 -10.53 19.24
CA PHE A 191 1.26 -9.93 17.90
C PHE A 191 2.40 -10.50 17.04
N ARG A 192 3.48 -11.02 17.66
CA ARG A 192 4.59 -11.67 16.92
C ARG A 192 4.11 -12.93 16.18
N GLY A 193 3.16 -13.67 16.73
CA GLY A 193 2.55 -14.83 16.07
C GLY A 193 1.79 -14.48 14.79
N VAL A 194 1.33 -13.23 14.63
CA VAL A 194 0.65 -12.78 13.40
C VAL A 194 1.60 -12.79 12.21
N PHE A 195 2.86 -12.38 12.41
CA PHE A 195 3.85 -12.17 11.35
C PHE A 195 4.85 -13.32 11.18
N PHE A 196 4.68 -14.41 11.90
CA PHE A 196 5.60 -15.55 11.89
C PHE A 196 5.79 -16.15 10.47
N ASN A 197 4.69 -16.22 9.71
CA ASN A 197 4.69 -16.64 8.30
C ASN A 197 3.62 -15.83 7.53
N ASN A 198 3.44 -16.10 6.24
CA ASN A 198 2.45 -15.42 5.41
C ASN A 198 1.02 -15.95 5.51
N THR A 199 0.71 -16.85 6.44
CA THR A 199 -0.65 -17.34 6.69
C THR A 199 -1.47 -16.34 7.48
N THR A 200 -2.79 -16.39 7.33
CA THR A 200 -3.74 -15.56 8.08
C THR A 200 -4.56 -16.40 9.06
N PHE A 201 -5.44 -15.78 9.84
CA PHE A 201 -6.43 -16.48 10.67
C PHE A 201 -7.48 -17.27 9.87
N HIS A 202 -7.39 -17.21 8.55
CA HIS A 202 -8.28 -17.91 7.62
C HIS A 202 -7.47 -18.88 6.76
N LYS A 203 -7.93 -20.13 6.66
CA LYS A 203 -7.30 -21.16 5.81
C LYS A 203 -7.25 -20.71 4.34
N ASP A 204 -6.15 -21.02 3.68
CA ASP A 204 -5.88 -20.74 2.25
C ASP A 204 -5.86 -19.24 1.87
N ILE A 205 -5.98 -18.33 2.83
CA ILE A 205 -5.73 -16.91 2.59
C ILE A 205 -4.38 -16.53 3.14
N TYR A 206 -3.59 -15.93 2.27
CA TYR A 206 -2.23 -15.52 2.57
C TYR A 206 -2.10 -14.00 2.45
N PHE A 207 -1.19 -13.41 3.18
CA PHE A 207 -0.75 -12.05 2.88
C PHE A 207 0.51 -12.08 2.01
N LEU A 208 0.64 -11.10 1.13
CA LEU A 208 1.87 -10.93 0.37
C LEU A 208 2.95 -10.35 1.28
N ASN A 209 4.13 -10.97 1.30
CA ASN A 209 5.23 -10.53 2.14
C ASN A 209 5.71 -9.12 1.77
N PRO A 210 6.24 -8.34 2.72
CA PRO A 210 6.88 -7.05 2.43
C PRO A 210 7.98 -7.16 1.37
N GLY A 211 8.13 -6.13 0.55
CA GLY A 211 9.16 -6.06 -0.48
C GLY A 211 9.05 -7.13 -1.57
N THR A 212 7.84 -7.65 -1.83
CA THR A 212 7.63 -8.82 -2.71
C THR A 212 6.60 -8.53 -3.79
N ASN A 213 6.88 -9.03 -4.98
CA ASN A 213 5.96 -9.11 -6.11
C ASN A 213 5.43 -10.54 -6.27
N LEU A 214 4.13 -10.67 -6.54
CA LEU A 214 3.50 -11.89 -7.03
C LEU A 214 3.16 -11.67 -8.50
N ILE A 215 3.82 -12.39 -9.39
CA ILE A 215 3.70 -12.23 -10.84
C ILE A 215 2.91 -13.41 -11.38
N ILE A 216 1.82 -13.13 -12.06
CA ILE A 216 0.91 -14.12 -12.63
C ILE A 216 0.86 -13.92 -14.15
N ASN A 217 1.26 -14.92 -14.92
CA ASN A 217 1.22 -14.87 -16.38
C ASN A 217 -0.11 -15.40 -16.96
N LYS A 218 -0.28 -15.29 -18.27
CA LYS A 218 -1.47 -15.76 -19.01
C LYS A 218 -1.76 -17.27 -18.89
N ASN A 219 -0.81 -18.06 -18.41
CA ASN A 219 -0.98 -19.50 -18.15
C ASN A 219 -1.23 -19.80 -16.66
N LEU A 220 -1.49 -18.75 -15.85
CA LEU A 220 -1.74 -18.82 -14.41
C LEU A 220 -0.56 -19.38 -13.60
N VAL A 221 0.63 -19.36 -14.20
CA VAL A 221 1.87 -19.65 -13.46
C VAL A 221 2.19 -18.48 -12.55
N ILE A 222 2.39 -18.76 -11.27
CA ILE A 222 2.65 -17.77 -10.23
C ILE A 222 4.12 -17.83 -9.83
N LYS A 223 4.79 -16.66 -9.92
CA LYS A 223 6.16 -16.48 -9.45
C LYS A 223 6.20 -15.41 -8.35
N LYS A 224 6.77 -15.76 -7.20
CA LYS A 224 7.09 -14.78 -6.15
C LYS A 224 8.50 -14.27 -6.37
N LYS A 225 8.67 -12.93 -6.43
CA LYS A 225 9.98 -12.29 -6.58
C LYS A 225 10.12 -11.19 -5.53
N ARG A 226 11.11 -11.32 -4.67
CA ARG A 226 11.47 -10.27 -3.72
C ARG A 226 12.25 -9.19 -4.47
N TYR A 227 11.73 -7.97 -4.53
CA TYR A 227 12.37 -6.85 -5.22
C TYR A 227 13.22 -6.00 -4.27
N TRP A 228 13.01 -6.12 -2.96
CA TRP A 228 13.78 -5.41 -1.95
C TRP A 228 14.18 -6.33 -0.81
N VAL A 229 15.44 -6.25 -0.43
CA VAL A 229 16.02 -6.97 0.71
C VAL A 229 16.77 -5.95 1.54
N LYS A 230 16.62 -6.01 2.87
CA LYS A 230 17.43 -5.18 3.76
C LYS A 230 18.92 -5.44 3.49
N SER A 231 19.69 -4.37 3.27
CA SER A 231 21.15 -4.49 3.12
C SER A 231 21.75 -5.13 4.37
N LYS A 232 22.80 -5.93 4.19
CA LYS A 232 23.59 -6.43 5.32
C LYS A 232 24.13 -5.23 6.09
N TYR A 233 24.05 -5.31 7.43
CA TYR A 233 24.63 -4.29 8.30
C TYR A 233 26.15 -4.22 8.06
N ASN A 234 26.60 -3.08 7.58
CA ASN A 234 28.03 -2.77 7.49
C ASN A 234 28.27 -1.45 8.22
N PRO A 235 28.78 -1.46 9.47
CA PRO A 235 28.99 -0.27 10.26
C PRO A 235 30.15 0.55 9.68
N THR A 236 29.82 1.52 8.83
CA THR A 236 30.80 2.44 8.24
C THR A 236 30.97 3.73 9.05
N ILE A 237 30.07 3.98 9.99
CA ILE A 237 30.08 5.20 10.81
C ILE A 237 30.44 4.84 12.24
N LYS A 238 31.65 5.25 12.67
CA LYS A 238 32.18 5.02 14.02
C LYS A 238 31.92 6.22 14.95
N ASP A 239 31.81 7.45 14.43
CA ASP A 239 31.57 8.64 15.22
C ASP A 239 30.07 8.91 15.44
N PHE A 240 29.66 8.98 16.70
CA PHE A 240 28.26 9.22 17.09
C PHE A 240 27.76 10.61 16.67
N LYS A 241 28.57 11.67 16.80
CA LYS A 241 28.17 13.04 16.40
C LYS A 241 27.87 13.11 14.91
N PHE A 242 28.75 12.52 14.10
CA PHE A 242 28.55 12.44 12.64
C PHE A 242 27.31 11.63 12.28
N ALA A 243 27.12 10.46 12.91
CA ALA A 243 25.94 9.60 12.71
C ALA A 243 24.66 10.35 13.06
N SER A 244 24.62 11.02 14.21
CA SER A 244 23.45 11.78 14.69
C SER A 244 23.11 12.93 13.73
N LYS A 245 24.10 13.71 13.28
CA LYS A 245 23.91 14.79 12.31
C LYS A 245 23.34 14.27 10.98
N LYS A 246 23.91 13.19 10.47
CA LYS A 246 23.47 12.55 9.21
C LYS A 246 22.05 12.00 9.33
N LEU A 247 21.73 11.33 10.45
CA LEU A 247 20.39 10.83 10.74
C LEU A 247 19.36 11.95 10.79
N LYS A 248 19.64 13.04 11.51
CA LYS A 248 18.75 14.21 11.62
C LYS A 248 18.39 14.79 10.24
N VAL A 249 19.38 14.96 9.36
CA VAL A 249 19.15 15.46 8.00
C VAL A 249 18.30 14.48 7.20
N LYS A 250 18.63 13.19 7.28
CA LYS A 250 17.90 12.14 6.53
C LYS A 250 16.45 12.02 7.01
N VAL A 251 16.21 11.96 8.32
CA VAL A 251 14.85 11.88 8.88
C VAL A 251 14.04 13.12 8.48
N LYS A 252 14.61 14.33 8.55
CA LYS A 252 13.94 15.56 8.12
C LYS A 252 13.53 15.49 6.64
N ASN A 253 14.43 15.06 5.75
CA ASN A 253 14.17 15.03 4.32
C ASN A 253 13.09 13.99 3.95
N GLU A 254 13.19 12.79 4.50
CA GLU A 254 12.19 11.73 4.24
C GLU A 254 10.82 12.12 4.81
N PHE A 255 10.80 12.75 5.97
CA PHE A 255 9.58 13.25 6.58
C PHE A 255 8.90 14.31 5.70
N LEU A 256 9.65 15.28 5.15
CA LEU A 256 9.10 16.30 4.26
C LEU A 256 8.50 15.72 2.97
N LYS A 257 9.07 14.63 2.44
CA LYS A 257 8.49 13.93 1.28
C LYS A 257 7.14 13.29 1.64
N SER A 258 7.03 12.66 2.81
CA SER A 258 5.80 12.00 3.26
C SER A 258 4.64 12.98 3.55
N PHE A 259 4.91 14.29 3.59
CA PHE A 259 3.92 15.38 3.74
C PHE A 259 3.33 15.90 2.44
N ARG A 260 3.74 15.39 1.30
CA ARG A 260 3.19 15.76 0.01
C ARG A 260 1.73 15.34 -0.07
N SER A 261 0.83 16.30 -0.01
CA SER A 261 -0.62 16.07 -0.03
C SER A 261 -1.33 17.33 -0.53
N ASP A 262 -2.37 17.14 -1.34
CA ASP A 262 -3.28 18.21 -1.78
C ASP A 262 -4.44 18.41 -0.79
N THR A 263 -4.50 17.58 0.26
CA THR A 263 -5.48 17.66 1.34
C THR A 263 -4.84 18.14 2.65
N LYS A 264 -5.67 18.53 3.61
CA LYS A 264 -5.21 18.96 4.93
C LYS A 264 -4.57 17.80 5.67
N VAL A 265 -3.42 18.05 6.27
CA VAL A 265 -2.67 17.07 7.06
C VAL A 265 -2.86 17.35 8.54
N ALA A 266 -3.08 16.29 9.31
CA ALA A 266 -3.17 16.33 10.76
C ALA A 266 -2.22 15.31 11.39
N PHE A 267 -1.80 15.59 12.62
CA PHE A 267 -0.85 14.80 13.37
C PHE A 267 -1.45 14.25 14.64
N LEU A 268 -1.12 13.01 14.98
CA LEU A 268 -1.36 12.45 16.29
C LEU A 268 -0.13 12.69 17.17
N LEU A 269 -0.33 13.32 18.34
CA LEU A 269 0.72 13.63 19.30
C LEU A 269 0.47 12.82 20.57
N SER A 270 1.39 11.89 20.86
CA SER A 270 1.33 11.01 22.04
C SER A 270 2.24 11.44 23.17
N GLY A 271 3.08 12.49 22.99
CA GLY A 271 4.10 12.85 23.99
C GLY A 271 5.33 11.95 23.99
N GLY A 272 5.37 10.88 23.21
CA GLY A 272 6.52 10.01 23.01
C GLY A 272 7.61 10.66 22.11
N ILE A 273 8.79 10.04 22.07
CA ILE A 273 9.95 10.56 21.30
C ILE A 273 9.62 10.73 19.83
N ASP A 274 9.02 9.72 19.20
CA ASP A 274 8.73 9.72 17.75
C ASP A 274 7.79 10.86 17.37
N SER A 275 6.68 11.01 18.11
CA SER A 275 5.72 12.10 17.86
C SER A 275 6.32 13.49 18.15
N SER A 276 7.26 13.58 19.08
CA SER A 276 7.99 14.82 19.40
C SER A 276 8.94 15.23 18.27
N VAL A 277 9.63 14.26 17.66
CA VAL A 277 10.47 14.48 16.47
C VAL A 277 9.62 15.00 15.31
N ILE A 278 8.45 14.39 15.09
CA ILE A 278 7.47 14.82 14.08
C ILE A 278 7.04 16.27 14.31
N LEU A 279 6.66 16.62 15.54
CA LEU A 279 6.30 17.98 15.92
C LEU A 279 7.43 18.98 15.63
N SER A 280 8.65 18.65 16.02
CA SER A 280 9.86 19.46 15.80
C SER A 280 10.12 19.74 14.31
N ILE A 281 10.04 18.72 13.46
CA ILE A 281 10.26 18.86 12.01
C ILE A 281 9.12 19.62 11.36
N SER A 282 7.88 19.44 11.83
CA SER A 282 6.69 20.07 11.28
C SER A 282 6.72 21.59 11.31
N LYS A 283 7.53 22.22 12.18
CA LYS A 283 7.74 23.69 12.20
C LYS A 283 8.14 24.26 10.84
N ASN A 284 8.89 23.48 10.05
CA ASN A 284 9.37 23.89 8.74
C ASN A 284 8.32 23.77 7.62
N ILE A 285 7.12 23.30 7.93
CA ILE A 285 6.04 23.16 6.96
C ILE A 285 5.19 24.42 7.01
N LYS A 286 5.00 25.13 5.89
CA LYS A 286 4.31 26.42 5.80
C LYS A 286 2.79 26.36 6.02
N ASN A 287 2.14 25.19 5.83
CA ASN A 287 0.69 25.05 5.92
C ASN A 287 0.18 24.98 7.36
N LYS A 288 -1.06 25.47 7.62
CA LYS A 288 -1.74 25.31 8.92
C LYS A 288 -1.83 23.85 9.29
N LYS A 289 -1.33 23.49 10.46
CA LYS A 289 -1.24 22.14 11.00
C LYS A 289 -2.21 21.96 12.14
N LYS A 290 -2.81 20.79 12.24
CA LYS A 290 -3.62 20.39 13.39
C LYS A 290 -2.96 19.22 14.07
N PHE A 291 -2.83 19.31 15.39
CA PHE A 291 -2.36 18.22 16.23
C PHE A 291 -3.51 17.72 17.09
N TYR A 292 -3.64 16.42 17.19
CA TYR A 292 -4.66 15.76 17.98
C TYR A 292 -4.00 14.84 19.00
N SER A 293 -4.54 14.78 20.21
CA SER A 293 -4.09 13.90 21.26
C SER A 293 -5.28 13.24 21.93
N ILE A 294 -5.06 12.07 22.49
CA ILE A 294 -6.06 11.34 23.24
C ILE A 294 -5.82 11.58 24.73
N LYS A 295 -6.79 12.15 25.41
CA LYS A 295 -6.80 12.26 26.88
C LYS A 295 -7.55 11.10 27.48
N THR A 296 -6.97 10.41 28.46
CA THR A 296 -7.61 9.30 29.16
C THR A 296 -7.97 9.71 30.60
N LYS A 297 -9.00 9.05 31.19
CA LYS A 297 -9.36 9.25 32.62
C LYS A 297 -8.36 8.56 33.55
N SER A 298 -7.62 7.59 33.05
CA SER A 298 -6.63 6.84 33.82
C SER A 298 -5.32 7.61 33.87
N LYS A 299 -4.91 8.07 35.07
CA LYS A 299 -3.64 8.75 35.30
C LYS A 299 -2.41 7.97 34.78
N LYS A 300 -2.49 6.62 34.79
CA LYS A 300 -1.41 5.73 34.33
C LYS A 300 -1.13 5.86 32.83
N TYR A 301 -2.14 6.20 32.02
CA TYR A 301 -2.07 6.25 30.57
C TYR A 301 -2.28 7.66 30.02
N ASP A 302 -2.40 8.67 30.89
CA ASP A 302 -2.58 10.06 30.50
C ASP A 302 -1.23 10.73 30.24
N GLU A 303 -0.97 11.01 28.96
CA GLU A 303 0.26 11.66 28.50
C GLU A 303 0.13 13.20 28.41
N SER A 304 -0.98 13.77 28.90
CA SER A 304 -1.29 15.21 28.77
C SER A 304 -0.19 16.12 29.30
N LYS A 305 0.50 15.74 30.40
CA LYS A 305 1.61 16.52 30.97
C LYS A 305 2.77 16.66 29.98
N ASN A 306 3.19 15.55 29.36
CA ASN A 306 4.27 15.53 28.37
C ASN A 306 3.88 16.32 27.12
N ILE A 307 2.64 16.13 26.63
CA ILE A 307 2.10 16.82 25.46
C ILE A 307 2.07 18.33 25.69
N ASN A 308 1.57 18.79 26.84
CA ASN A 308 1.53 20.22 27.17
C ASN A 308 2.93 20.84 27.25
N THR A 309 3.90 20.12 27.81
CA THR A 309 5.31 20.55 27.83
C THR A 309 5.88 20.70 26.43
N LEU A 310 5.58 19.76 25.53
CA LEU A 310 6.00 19.83 24.13
C LEU A 310 5.37 21.00 23.40
N ILE A 311 4.03 21.21 23.54
CA ILE A 311 3.32 22.30 22.86
C ILE A 311 3.86 23.67 23.32
N LYS A 312 4.19 23.84 24.61
CA LYS A 312 4.79 25.08 25.12
C LYS A 312 6.19 25.36 24.55
N LYS A 313 6.95 24.29 24.24
CA LYS A 313 8.31 24.41 23.69
C LYS A 313 8.34 24.65 22.18
N PHE A 314 7.28 24.26 21.48
CA PHE A 314 7.20 24.27 20.01
C PHE A 314 6.06 25.11 19.48
#